data_e55ea2143b31cc195f05052db99819db
#
_entry.id   e55ea2143b31cc195f05052db99819db
#
_cell.length_a   1.000
_cell.length_b   1.000
_cell.length_c   1.000
_cell.angle_alpha   90.00
_cell.angle_beta   90.00
_cell.angle_gamma   90.00
#
_symmetry.space_group_name_H-M   'P 1'
#
loop_
_entity.id
_entity.type
_entity.pdbx_description
1 polymer ?
#
loop_
_entity_poly.entity_id
_entity_poly.type
_entity_poly.pdbx_seq_one_letter_code
_entity_poly.pdbx_strand_id
1 'polypeptide(L)'
;MLRVGLTGGLGSGKSTVGNFLRELGAQVIEADEMGRALMEPGQPVFAEIVRVFGPKVVATDGTLDRARVAEFAFGGGRLQELNAIVHPAVIEQQHQWMKEVFARDPDAIAVVISALIFEVERDARARGETDGLLADWRRRIDRVLLVTASDELKISRYVDRLGLPSDRRAAAEADARSRLAHQIPDAIKRTHADYLLENHGDKQALRAQVEGLWRWLVAENNKLSQRGSLE
;
A
#
# COMPACT_ATOMS: atom_id res chain seq x y z
N MET A 1 -12.27 14.77 10.23
CA MET A 1 -11.26 14.16 9.33
C MET A 1 -10.96 12.73 9.76
N LEU A 2 -10.87 11.81 8.79
CA LEU A 2 -10.59 10.39 9.06
C LEU A 2 -9.49 9.89 8.13
N ARG A 3 -8.37 9.40 8.72
CA ARG A 3 -7.24 8.80 8.00
C ARG A 3 -7.40 7.29 7.96
N VAL A 4 -7.51 6.73 6.76
CA VAL A 4 -7.81 5.32 6.57
C VAL A 4 -6.68 4.63 5.82
N GLY A 5 -6.22 3.50 6.33
CA GLY A 5 -5.31 2.59 5.65
C GLY A 5 -6.06 1.41 5.05
N LEU A 6 -6.00 1.23 3.73
CA LEU A 6 -6.55 0.07 3.05
C LEU A 6 -5.43 -0.89 2.70
N THR A 7 -5.39 -2.04 3.36
CA THR A 7 -4.34 -3.06 3.19
C THR A 7 -4.88 -4.42 2.74
N GLY A 8 -3.97 -5.33 2.47
CA GLY A 8 -4.23 -6.71 2.04
C GLY A 8 -3.11 -7.23 1.16
N GLY A 9 -3.03 -8.53 0.95
CA GLY A 9 -2.00 -9.17 0.14
C GLY A 9 -2.05 -8.79 -1.35
N LEU A 10 -1.01 -9.15 -2.08
CA LEU A 10 -0.96 -9.07 -3.55
C LEU A 10 -2.20 -9.75 -4.13
N GLY A 11 -2.87 -9.13 -5.10
CA GLY A 11 -4.06 -9.74 -5.75
C GLY A 11 -5.34 -9.79 -4.90
N SER A 12 -5.36 -9.25 -3.66
CA SER A 12 -6.55 -9.28 -2.80
C SER A 12 -7.72 -8.43 -3.31
N GLY A 13 -7.48 -7.44 -4.19
CA GLY A 13 -8.51 -6.55 -4.75
C GLY A 13 -8.57 -5.16 -4.11
N LYS A 14 -7.52 -4.72 -3.42
CA LYS A 14 -7.41 -3.38 -2.80
C LYS A 14 -7.76 -2.23 -3.76
N SER A 15 -7.19 -2.23 -4.97
CA SER A 15 -7.45 -1.16 -5.95
C SER A 15 -8.92 -1.14 -6.40
N THR A 16 -9.58 -2.31 -6.49
CA THR A 16 -11.02 -2.38 -6.79
C THR A 16 -11.85 -1.76 -5.65
N VAL A 17 -11.52 -2.08 -4.40
CA VAL A 17 -12.15 -1.46 -3.22
C VAL A 17 -11.89 0.05 -3.20
N GLY A 18 -10.64 0.47 -3.47
CA GLY A 18 -10.29 1.89 -3.56
C GLY A 18 -11.07 2.64 -4.62
N ASN A 19 -11.30 2.03 -5.78
CA ASN A 19 -12.13 2.63 -6.84
C ASN A 19 -13.58 2.80 -6.39
N PHE A 20 -14.18 1.79 -5.75
CA PHE A 20 -15.51 1.93 -5.20
C PHE A 20 -15.61 3.00 -4.11
N LEU A 21 -14.59 3.13 -3.25
CA LEU A 21 -14.54 4.20 -2.25
C LEU A 21 -14.41 5.59 -2.89
N ARG A 22 -13.66 5.74 -4.00
CA ARG A 22 -13.61 7.00 -4.78
C ARG A 22 -14.99 7.37 -5.34
N GLU A 23 -15.70 6.39 -5.92
CA GLU A 23 -17.06 6.59 -6.44
C GLU A 23 -18.04 7.04 -5.34
N LEU A 24 -17.82 6.64 -4.09
CA LEU A 24 -18.62 7.00 -2.92
C LEU A 24 -18.20 8.33 -2.27
N GLY A 25 -17.09 8.94 -2.71
CA GLY A 25 -16.65 10.27 -2.24
C GLY A 25 -15.38 10.27 -1.40
N ALA A 26 -14.72 9.13 -1.16
CA ALA A 26 -13.43 9.12 -0.47
C ALA A 26 -12.32 9.74 -1.32
N GLN A 27 -11.40 10.44 -0.66
CA GLN A 27 -10.13 10.83 -1.27
C GLN A 27 -9.17 9.64 -1.17
N VAL A 28 -8.71 9.12 -2.31
CA VAL A 28 -7.95 7.85 -2.33
C VAL A 28 -6.66 7.99 -3.10
N ILE A 29 -5.55 7.52 -2.52
CA ILE A 29 -4.23 7.45 -3.15
C ILE A 29 -3.62 6.06 -2.99
N GLU A 30 -2.80 5.65 -3.96
CA GLU A 30 -2.07 4.38 -3.92
C GLU A 30 -0.60 4.60 -3.58
N ALA A 31 -0.11 3.98 -2.50
CA ALA A 31 1.29 4.07 -2.07
C ALA A 31 2.27 3.58 -3.15
N ASP A 32 1.87 2.56 -3.92
CA ASP A 32 2.69 2.01 -5.01
C ASP A 32 2.86 3.00 -6.17
N GLU A 33 1.84 3.83 -6.46
CA GLU A 33 1.92 4.88 -7.47
C GLU A 33 2.82 6.03 -7.00
N MET A 34 2.67 6.44 -5.73
CA MET A 34 3.58 7.41 -5.12
C MET A 34 5.04 6.95 -5.18
N GLY A 35 5.30 5.70 -4.78
CA GLY A 35 6.64 5.13 -4.83
C GLY A 35 7.22 5.13 -6.24
N ARG A 36 6.40 4.83 -7.27
CA ARG A 36 6.84 4.91 -8.66
C ARG A 36 7.20 6.33 -9.08
N ALA A 37 6.37 7.31 -8.75
CA ALA A 37 6.62 8.71 -9.07
C ALA A 37 7.90 9.24 -8.39
N LEU A 38 8.13 8.87 -7.14
CA LEU A 38 9.35 9.24 -6.40
C LEU A 38 10.64 8.60 -6.96
N MET A 39 10.51 7.49 -7.69
CA MET A 39 11.62 6.81 -8.33
C MET A 39 11.88 7.27 -9.79
N GLU A 40 11.16 8.27 -10.29
CA GLU A 40 11.39 8.83 -11.64
C GLU A 40 12.68 9.65 -11.69
N PRO A 41 13.33 9.77 -12.86
CA PRO A 41 14.54 10.57 -13.04
C PRO A 41 14.35 12.01 -12.53
N GLY A 42 15.38 12.51 -11.83
CA GLY A 42 15.35 13.85 -11.22
C GLY A 42 14.79 13.88 -9.80
N GLN A 43 14.19 12.81 -9.32
CA GLN A 43 13.72 12.70 -7.94
C GLN A 43 14.87 12.34 -6.97
N PRO A 44 14.84 12.83 -5.71
CA PRO A 44 15.85 12.48 -4.72
C PRO A 44 15.96 10.98 -4.45
N VAL A 45 14.83 10.25 -4.45
CA VAL A 45 14.79 8.78 -4.27
C VAL A 45 15.50 8.06 -5.42
N PHE A 46 15.31 8.51 -6.67
CA PHE A 46 16.05 7.99 -7.81
C PHE A 46 17.56 8.12 -7.62
N ALA A 47 18.02 9.34 -7.29
CA ALA A 47 19.44 9.62 -7.08
C ALA A 47 20.05 8.75 -5.97
N GLU A 48 19.34 8.56 -4.88
CA GLU A 48 19.77 7.74 -3.75
C GLU A 48 19.81 6.24 -4.10
N ILE A 49 18.84 5.72 -4.86
CA ILE A 49 18.88 4.35 -5.37
C ILE A 49 20.10 4.14 -6.26
N VAL A 50 20.37 5.06 -7.18
CA VAL A 50 21.57 4.99 -8.07
C VAL A 50 22.85 5.05 -7.25
N ARG A 51 22.92 5.90 -6.23
CA ARG A 51 24.08 6.01 -5.33
C ARG A 51 24.37 4.70 -4.59
N VAL A 52 23.32 4.05 -4.07
CA VAL A 52 23.46 2.84 -3.23
C VAL A 52 23.64 1.57 -4.06
N PHE A 53 22.89 1.42 -5.16
CA PHE A 53 22.91 0.20 -5.98
C PHE A 53 23.85 0.29 -7.18
N GLY A 54 24.37 1.48 -7.46
CA GLY A 54 25.31 1.74 -8.56
C GLY A 54 24.61 2.02 -9.90
N PRO A 55 25.37 2.49 -10.91
CA PRO A 55 24.80 2.92 -12.20
C PRO A 55 24.15 1.81 -13.02
N LYS A 56 24.42 0.54 -12.69
CA LYS A 56 23.84 -0.63 -13.39
C LYS A 56 22.31 -0.73 -13.22
N VAL A 57 21.73 -0.03 -12.25
CA VAL A 57 20.26 0.00 -12.06
C VAL A 57 19.57 1.03 -12.94
N VAL A 58 20.32 1.78 -13.76
CA VAL A 58 19.77 2.74 -14.72
C VAL A 58 19.69 2.09 -16.10
N ALA A 59 18.52 2.18 -16.71
CA ALA A 59 18.27 1.72 -18.08
C ALA A 59 18.85 2.72 -19.11
N THR A 60 18.89 2.32 -20.37
CA THR A 60 19.44 3.13 -21.48
C THR A 60 18.64 4.41 -21.74
N ASP A 61 17.38 4.45 -21.35
CA ASP A 61 16.50 5.64 -21.44
C ASP A 61 16.63 6.60 -20.24
N GLY A 62 17.53 6.30 -19.28
CA GLY A 62 17.77 7.10 -18.09
C GLY A 62 16.81 6.83 -16.94
N THR A 63 15.84 5.93 -17.07
CA THR A 63 14.94 5.51 -15.99
C THR A 63 15.56 4.38 -15.17
N LEU A 64 14.95 4.01 -14.01
CA LEU A 64 15.38 2.82 -13.29
C LEU A 64 14.97 1.54 -14.06
N ASP A 65 15.94 0.66 -14.29
CA ASP A 65 15.70 -0.71 -14.72
C ASP A 65 15.08 -1.50 -13.55
N ARG A 66 13.75 -1.57 -13.55
CA ARG A 66 12.99 -2.22 -12.46
C ARG A 66 13.35 -3.69 -12.27
N ALA A 67 13.72 -4.39 -13.36
CA ALA A 67 14.12 -5.78 -13.28
C ALA A 67 15.46 -5.90 -12.53
N ARG A 68 16.44 -5.05 -12.85
CA ARG A 68 17.72 -5.01 -12.15
C ARG A 68 17.60 -4.56 -10.70
N VAL A 69 16.79 -3.52 -10.42
CA VAL A 69 16.51 -3.11 -9.03
C VAL A 69 15.90 -4.28 -8.25
N ALA A 70 14.94 -5.01 -8.82
CA ALA A 70 14.35 -6.19 -8.20
C ALA A 70 15.37 -7.32 -8.02
N GLU A 71 16.25 -7.57 -8.99
CA GLU A 71 17.34 -8.57 -8.90
C GLU A 71 18.27 -8.25 -7.72
N PHE A 72 18.74 -7.02 -7.59
CA PHE A 72 19.56 -6.59 -6.45
C PHE A 72 18.83 -6.65 -5.12
N ALA A 73 17.56 -6.21 -5.08
CA ALA A 73 16.77 -6.18 -3.86
C ALA A 73 16.42 -7.59 -3.38
N PHE A 74 15.82 -8.42 -4.23
CA PHE A 74 15.34 -9.76 -3.86
C PHE A 74 16.42 -10.83 -4.01
N GLY A 75 17.08 -10.91 -5.18
CA GLY A 75 18.12 -11.89 -5.45
C GLY A 75 19.42 -11.62 -4.70
N GLY A 76 19.78 -10.35 -4.53
CA GLY A 76 20.96 -9.90 -3.79
C GLY A 76 20.76 -9.72 -2.28
N GLY A 77 19.57 -9.98 -1.74
CA GLY A 77 19.27 -9.84 -0.29
C GLY A 77 19.27 -8.38 0.22
N ARG A 78 19.20 -7.39 -0.67
CA ARG A 78 19.29 -5.96 -0.32
C ARG A 78 17.93 -5.24 -0.26
N LEU A 79 16.84 -5.99 -0.10
CA LEU A 79 15.48 -5.42 -0.03
C LEU A 79 15.33 -4.40 1.10
N GLN A 80 15.95 -4.64 2.25
CA GLN A 80 15.89 -3.71 3.38
C GLN A 80 16.58 -2.37 3.07
N GLU A 81 17.68 -2.38 2.28
CA GLU A 81 18.33 -1.14 1.85
C GLU A 81 17.42 -0.33 0.90
N LEU A 82 16.78 -1.00 -0.06
CA LEU A 82 15.80 -0.36 -0.95
C LEU A 82 14.63 0.22 -0.16
N ASN A 83 14.07 -0.56 0.78
CA ASN A 83 12.98 -0.12 1.63
C ASN A 83 13.38 1.06 2.52
N ALA A 84 14.61 1.11 3.02
CA ALA A 84 15.12 2.22 3.83
C ALA A 84 15.22 3.54 3.04
N ILE A 85 15.37 3.47 1.72
CA ILE A 85 15.36 4.64 0.83
C ILE A 85 13.92 5.05 0.48
N VAL A 86 13.10 4.09 0.08
CA VAL A 86 11.78 4.36 -0.53
C VAL A 86 10.71 4.64 0.53
N HIS A 87 10.64 3.85 1.61
CA HIS A 87 9.55 3.96 2.59
C HIS A 87 9.47 5.35 3.25
N PRO A 88 10.57 5.98 3.72
CA PRO A 88 10.48 7.31 4.32
C PRO A 88 9.88 8.35 3.37
N ALA A 89 10.32 8.35 2.12
CA ALA A 89 9.85 9.31 1.12
C ALA A 89 8.37 9.10 0.78
N VAL A 90 7.93 7.85 0.65
CA VAL A 90 6.50 7.53 0.40
C VAL A 90 5.64 7.93 1.60
N ILE A 91 6.08 7.66 2.82
CA ILE A 91 5.33 8.02 4.03
C ILE A 91 5.22 9.54 4.19
N GLU A 92 6.30 10.28 3.95
CA GLU A 92 6.26 11.74 3.99
C GLU A 92 5.34 12.32 2.92
N GLN A 93 5.38 11.79 1.70
CA GLN A 93 4.47 12.19 0.63
C GLN A 93 3.00 11.90 0.97
N GLN A 94 2.70 10.75 1.57
CA GLN A 94 1.35 10.43 2.06
C GLN A 94 0.90 11.43 3.13
N HIS A 95 1.77 11.76 4.06
CA HIS A 95 1.48 12.72 5.13
C HIS A 95 1.17 14.11 4.56
N GLN A 96 1.97 14.57 3.60
CA GLN A 96 1.75 15.85 2.93
C GLN A 96 0.43 15.85 2.14
N TRP A 97 0.16 14.79 1.39
CA TRP A 97 -1.10 14.63 0.67
C TRP A 97 -2.32 14.68 1.60
N MET A 98 -2.26 14.00 2.75
CA MET A 98 -3.35 14.05 3.75
C MET A 98 -3.56 15.47 4.28
N LYS A 99 -2.48 16.22 4.58
CA LYS A 99 -2.58 17.62 4.99
C LYS A 99 -3.31 18.46 3.95
N GLU A 100 -2.99 18.28 2.67
CA GLU A 100 -3.62 19.02 1.56
C GLU A 100 -5.11 18.64 1.40
N VAL A 101 -5.45 17.36 1.57
CA VAL A 101 -6.85 16.90 1.55
C VAL A 101 -7.64 17.58 2.66
N PHE A 102 -7.17 17.51 3.89
CA PHE A 102 -7.88 18.03 5.06
C PHE A 102 -7.87 19.57 5.13
N ALA A 103 -6.89 20.24 4.52
CA ALA A 103 -6.93 21.70 4.36
C ALA A 103 -8.04 22.17 3.42
N ARG A 104 -8.39 21.34 2.42
CA ARG A 104 -9.49 21.62 1.47
C ARG A 104 -10.85 21.19 1.99
N ASP A 105 -10.90 20.07 2.70
CA ASP A 105 -12.12 19.49 3.26
C ASP A 105 -11.79 18.84 4.62
N PRO A 106 -12.09 19.56 5.73
CA PRO A 106 -11.85 19.04 7.08
C PRO A 106 -12.66 17.79 7.43
N ASP A 107 -13.74 17.52 6.72
CA ASP A 107 -14.59 16.34 6.92
C ASP A 107 -14.30 15.21 5.93
N ALA A 108 -13.25 15.33 5.11
CA ALA A 108 -12.86 14.29 4.17
C ALA A 108 -12.54 12.96 4.86
N ILE A 109 -12.78 11.88 4.12
CA ILE A 109 -12.27 10.53 4.42
C ILE A 109 -11.11 10.29 3.45
N ALA A 110 -9.87 10.30 3.97
CA ALA A 110 -8.65 10.11 3.21
C ALA A 110 -8.15 8.67 3.33
N VAL A 111 -8.06 7.96 2.21
CA VAL A 111 -7.71 6.54 2.14
C VAL A 111 -6.37 6.36 1.46
N VAL A 112 -5.41 5.76 2.13
CA VAL A 112 -4.14 5.29 1.55
C VAL A 112 -4.21 3.80 1.32
N ILE A 113 -4.07 3.39 0.07
CA ILE A 113 -3.96 1.99 -0.32
C ILE A 113 -2.49 1.58 -0.24
N SER A 114 -2.17 0.62 0.64
CA SER A 114 -0.83 0.06 0.77
C SER A 114 -0.88 -1.40 1.21
N ALA A 115 -0.13 -2.25 0.54
CA ALA A 115 0.06 -3.63 0.99
C ALA A 115 1.00 -3.72 2.21
N LEU A 116 1.77 -2.66 2.49
CA LEU A 116 2.93 -2.66 3.37
C LEU A 116 2.78 -1.78 4.62
N ILE A 117 1.54 -1.50 5.08
CA ILE A 117 1.29 -0.63 6.25
C ILE A 117 2.09 -1.10 7.47
N PHE A 118 2.03 -2.38 7.77
CA PHE A 118 2.67 -3.00 8.94
C PHE A 118 4.13 -3.39 8.68
N GLU A 119 4.45 -3.72 7.44
CA GLU A 119 5.82 -4.03 7.02
C GLU A 119 6.74 -2.82 7.16
N VAL A 120 6.24 -1.60 6.86
CA VAL A 120 6.99 -0.36 7.08
C VAL A 120 7.37 -0.20 8.55
N GLU A 121 6.43 -0.41 9.48
CA GLU A 121 6.72 -0.35 10.92
C GLU A 121 7.72 -1.44 11.34
N ARG A 122 7.49 -2.68 10.92
CA ARG A 122 8.41 -3.79 11.22
C ARG A 122 9.84 -3.47 10.77
N ASP A 123 9.99 -2.99 9.53
CA ASP A 123 11.30 -2.71 8.94
C ASP A 123 11.97 -1.50 9.62
N ALA A 124 11.21 -0.47 9.99
CA ALA A 124 11.72 0.68 10.76
C ALA A 124 12.19 0.26 12.15
N ARG A 125 11.39 -0.51 12.87
CA ARG A 125 11.78 -1.05 14.18
C ARG A 125 13.00 -1.98 14.13
N ALA A 126 13.13 -2.77 13.07
CA ALA A 126 14.32 -3.62 12.85
C ALA A 126 15.60 -2.80 12.64
N ARG A 127 15.48 -1.56 12.15
CA ARG A 127 16.60 -0.59 12.06
C ARG A 127 16.85 0.19 13.35
N GLY A 128 16.10 -0.05 14.43
CA GLY A 128 16.23 0.62 15.71
C GLY A 128 15.41 1.90 15.85
N GLU A 129 14.52 2.21 14.90
CA GLU A 129 13.58 3.33 15.02
C GLU A 129 12.48 2.97 16.03
N THR A 130 12.32 3.79 17.07
CA THR A 130 11.36 3.55 18.16
C THR A 130 10.19 4.51 18.12
N ASP A 131 10.29 5.59 17.37
CA ASP A 131 9.31 6.68 17.31
C ASP A 131 9.15 7.25 15.88
N GLY A 132 8.09 8.03 15.66
CA GLY A 132 7.84 8.70 14.38
C GLY A 132 6.86 7.95 13.47
N LEU A 133 6.68 8.51 12.27
CA LEU A 133 5.68 8.06 11.31
C LEU A 133 5.97 6.66 10.74
N LEU A 134 7.24 6.25 10.68
CA LEU A 134 7.64 4.93 10.18
C LEU A 134 7.46 3.85 11.25
N ALA A 135 7.87 4.14 12.49
CA ALA A 135 7.92 3.18 13.60
C ALA A 135 6.56 2.93 14.28
N ASP A 136 5.55 3.75 13.98
CA ASP A 136 4.19 3.58 14.49
C ASP A 136 3.16 4.00 13.43
N TRP A 137 2.52 3.01 12.80
CA TRP A 137 1.50 3.27 11.79
C TRP A 137 0.27 4.00 12.35
N ARG A 138 -0.04 3.88 13.64
CA ARG A 138 -1.18 4.55 14.29
C ARG A 138 -1.07 6.07 14.29
N ARG A 139 0.14 6.60 14.15
CA ARG A 139 0.35 8.05 13.96
C ARG A 139 -0.12 8.55 12.59
N ARG A 140 -0.26 7.64 11.62
CA ARG A 140 -0.64 7.95 10.24
C ARG A 140 -2.08 7.57 9.90
N ILE A 141 -2.65 6.61 10.61
CA ILE A 141 -3.88 5.90 10.25
C ILE A 141 -4.76 5.77 11.49
N ASP A 142 -6.00 6.22 11.38
CA ASP A 142 -7.00 6.12 12.44
C ASP A 142 -7.80 4.82 12.35
N ARG A 143 -8.00 4.29 11.11
CA ARG A 143 -8.72 3.03 10.86
C ARG A 143 -8.02 2.21 9.79
N VAL A 144 -7.93 0.92 10.01
CA VAL A 144 -7.36 -0.04 9.08
C VAL A 144 -8.44 -0.91 8.46
N LEU A 145 -8.50 -0.95 7.15
CA LEU A 145 -9.34 -1.82 6.34
C LEU A 145 -8.48 -2.94 5.76
N LEU A 146 -8.89 -4.19 5.96
CA LEU A 146 -8.22 -5.34 5.37
C LEU A 146 -9.09 -5.96 4.28
N VAL A 147 -8.53 -6.07 3.06
CA VAL A 147 -9.12 -6.85 1.97
C VAL A 147 -8.38 -8.17 1.88
N THR A 148 -9.08 -9.27 2.05
CA THR A 148 -8.51 -10.62 1.99
C THR A 148 -9.20 -11.50 0.94
N ALA A 149 -8.48 -12.49 0.47
CA ALA A 149 -8.96 -13.61 -0.36
C ALA A 149 -8.05 -14.81 -0.10
N SER A 150 -8.42 -16.00 -0.60
CA SER A 150 -7.51 -17.15 -0.54
C SER A 150 -6.23 -16.87 -1.36
N ASP A 151 -5.12 -17.49 -0.99
CA ASP A 151 -3.84 -17.25 -1.68
C ASP A 151 -3.91 -17.70 -3.13
N GLU A 152 -4.66 -18.75 -3.44
CA GLU A 152 -4.91 -19.22 -4.81
C GLU A 152 -5.61 -18.15 -5.65
N LEU A 153 -6.67 -17.52 -5.12
CA LEU A 153 -7.38 -16.44 -5.80
C LEU A 153 -6.49 -15.20 -5.96
N LYS A 154 -5.70 -14.86 -4.95
CA LYS A 154 -4.76 -13.73 -5.02
C LYS A 154 -3.73 -13.94 -6.13
N ILE A 155 -3.14 -15.14 -6.20
CA ILE A 155 -2.13 -15.50 -7.20
C ILE A 155 -2.76 -15.51 -8.60
N SER A 156 -3.90 -16.19 -8.77
CA SER A 156 -4.61 -16.21 -10.06
C SER A 156 -4.91 -14.81 -10.56
N ARG A 157 -5.52 -13.94 -9.75
CA ARG A 157 -5.84 -12.56 -10.11
C ARG A 157 -4.61 -11.72 -10.47
N TYR A 158 -3.51 -11.95 -9.76
CA TYR A 158 -2.25 -11.27 -10.08
C TYR A 158 -1.72 -11.69 -11.44
N VAL A 159 -1.66 -12.99 -11.70
CA VAL A 159 -1.15 -13.54 -12.96
C VAL A 159 -2.05 -13.17 -14.15
N ASP A 160 -3.38 -13.25 -13.97
CA ASP A 160 -4.34 -12.87 -15.02
C ASP A 160 -4.23 -11.39 -15.40
N ARG A 161 -3.98 -10.50 -14.43
CA ARG A 161 -3.76 -9.07 -14.66
C ARG A 161 -2.50 -8.78 -15.48
N LEU A 162 -1.49 -9.65 -15.42
CA LEU A 162 -0.26 -9.49 -16.21
C LEU A 162 -0.44 -9.79 -17.69
N GLY A 163 -1.52 -10.50 -18.07
CA GLY A 163 -1.83 -10.82 -19.48
C GLY A 163 -0.74 -11.65 -20.16
N LEU A 164 0.00 -12.46 -19.42
CA LEU A 164 1.15 -13.19 -19.93
C LEU A 164 0.75 -14.41 -20.78
N PRO A 165 1.57 -14.78 -21.78
CA PRO A 165 1.46 -16.06 -22.48
C PRO A 165 1.54 -17.25 -21.50
N SER A 166 0.96 -18.39 -21.90
CA SER A 166 0.85 -19.59 -21.06
C SER A 166 2.19 -20.14 -20.55
N ASP A 167 3.24 -20.04 -21.34
CA ASP A 167 4.60 -20.48 -21.00
C ASP A 167 5.26 -19.64 -19.89
N ARG A 168 4.79 -18.41 -19.66
CA ARG A 168 5.29 -17.51 -18.60
C ARG A 168 4.45 -17.52 -17.32
N ARG A 169 3.26 -18.14 -17.33
CA ARG A 169 2.34 -18.14 -16.18
C ARG A 169 2.97 -18.77 -14.94
N ALA A 170 3.62 -19.93 -15.08
CA ALA A 170 4.24 -20.62 -13.95
C ALA A 170 5.33 -19.79 -13.25
N ALA A 171 6.12 -19.04 -14.02
CA ALA A 171 7.13 -18.13 -13.46
C ALA A 171 6.46 -16.96 -12.72
N ALA A 172 5.36 -16.41 -13.27
CA ALA A 172 4.61 -15.34 -12.61
C ALA A 172 3.90 -15.82 -11.34
N GLU A 173 3.42 -17.06 -11.29
CA GLU A 173 2.87 -17.66 -10.08
C GLU A 173 3.94 -17.84 -8.99
N ALA A 174 5.13 -18.28 -9.37
CA ALA A 174 6.26 -18.41 -8.45
C ALA A 174 6.67 -17.04 -7.88
N ASP A 175 6.75 -16.00 -8.72
CA ASP A 175 7.00 -14.61 -8.27
C ASP A 175 5.89 -14.13 -7.31
N ALA A 176 4.62 -14.37 -7.64
CA ALA A 176 3.51 -13.99 -6.77
C ALA A 176 3.58 -14.66 -5.39
N ARG A 177 3.91 -15.97 -5.34
CA ARG A 177 4.09 -16.72 -4.09
C ARG A 177 5.25 -16.15 -3.28
N SER A 178 6.38 -15.88 -3.92
CA SER A 178 7.53 -15.24 -3.28
C SER A 178 7.19 -13.90 -2.66
N ARG A 179 6.48 -13.03 -3.39
CA ARG A 179 6.03 -11.72 -2.89
C ARG A 179 5.07 -11.83 -1.72
N LEU A 180 4.12 -12.76 -1.77
CA LEU A 180 3.20 -13.02 -0.65
C LEU A 180 3.94 -13.51 0.59
N ALA A 181 4.94 -14.37 0.42
CA ALA A 181 5.77 -14.89 1.53
C ALA A 181 6.60 -13.80 2.25
N HIS A 182 6.92 -12.69 1.57
CA HIS A 182 7.60 -11.54 2.17
C HIS A 182 6.66 -10.57 2.90
N GLN A 183 5.35 -10.64 2.63
CA GLN A 183 4.35 -9.83 3.31
C GLN A 183 3.96 -10.45 4.66
N ILE A 184 3.55 -9.60 5.59
CA ILE A 184 2.91 -10.07 6.83
C ILE A 184 1.62 -10.81 6.46
N PRO A 185 1.40 -12.04 6.96
CA PRO A 185 0.20 -12.82 6.66
C PRO A 185 -1.11 -12.08 7.00
N ASP A 186 -2.14 -12.28 6.18
CA ASP A 186 -3.45 -11.67 6.40
C ASP A 186 -4.04 -12.02 7.78
N ALA A 187 -3.74 -13.22 8.33
CA ALA A 187 -4.15 -13.61 9.67
C ALA A 187 -3.59 -12.68 10.76
N ILE A 188 -2.35 -12.21 10.60
CA ILE A 188 -1.75 -11.23 11.52
C ILE A 188 -2.30 -9.83 11.24
N LYS A 189 -2.45 -9.42 9.97
CA LYS A 189 -3.06 -8.12 9.62
C LYS A 189 -4.49 -7.99 10.16
N ARG A 190 -5.24 -9.10 10.20
CA ARG A 190 -6.61 -9.17 10.73
C ARG A 190 -6.71 -8.74 12.21
N THR A 191 -5.69 -9.02 13.02
CA THR A 191 -5.69 -8.62 14.45
C THR A 191 -5.59 -7.11 14.66
N HIS A 192 -5.22 -6.37 13.62
CA HIS A 192 -5.09 -4.91 13.62
C HIS A 192 -6.14 -4.20 12.75
N ALA A 193 -6.96 -4.95 12.03
CA ALA A 193 -7.97 -4.40 11.14
C ALA A 193 -9.25 -4.02 11.91
N ASP A 194 -9.74 -2.81 11.68
CA ASP A 194 -11.02 -2.32 12.20
C ASP A 194 -12.19 -2.83 11.35
N TYR A 195 -11.94 -3.11 10.06
CA TYR A 195 -12.95 -3.62 9.15
C TYR A 195 -12.35 -4.64 8.18
N LEU A 196 -13.09 -5.72 7.92
CA LEU A 196 -12.68 -6.81 7.04
C LEU A 196 -13.58 -6.88 5.80
N LEU A 197 -12.96 -6.98 4.62
CA LEU A 197 -13.60 -7.23 3.35
C LEU A 197 -13.11 -8.58 2.82
N GLU A 198 -14.02 -9.53 2.68
CA GLU A 198 -13.71 -10.87 2.15
C GLU A 198 -14.03 -10.92 0.64
N ASN A 199 -13.00 -10.87 -0.18
CA ASN A 199 -13.12 -10.80 -1.64
C ASN A 199 -12.99 -12.19 -2.27
N HIS A 200 -13.91 -13.10 -1.93
CA HIS A 200 -13.99 -14.44 -2.51
C HIS A 200 -15.03 -14.54 -3.65
N GLY A 201 -15.91 -13.57 -3.74
CA GLY A 201 -16.99 -13.53 -4.70
C GLY A 201 -16.69 -12.70 -5.96
N ASP A 202 -17.76 -12.35 -6.64
CA ASP A 202 -17.72 -11.49 -7.80
C ASP A 202 -17.60 -9.98 -7.41
N LYS A 203 -17.49 -9.14 -8.44
CA LYS A 203 -17.35 -7.69 -8.26
C LYS A 203 -18.58 -7.05 -7.62
N GLN A 204 -19.79 -7.61 -7.85
CA GLN A 204 -21.05 -7.09 -7.31
C GLN A 204 -21.15 -7.37 -5.80
N ALA A 205 -20.78 -8.57 -5.36
CA ALA A 205 -20.71 -8.93 -3.95
C ALA A 205 -19.68 -8.06 -3.19
N LEU A 206 -18.52 -7.81 -3.80
CA LEU A 206 -17.52 -6.90 -3.22
C LEU A 206 -18.07 -5.47 -3.11
N ARG A 207 -18.78 -4.97 -4.13
CA ARG A 207 -19.40 -3.65 -4.11
C ARG A 207 -20.39 -3.50 -2.95
N ALA A 208 -21.25 -4.45 -2.73
CA ALA A 208 -22.20 -4.44 -1.61
C ALA A 208 -21.49 -4.37 -0.24
N GLN A 209 -20.37 -5.08 -0.08
CA GLN A 209 -19.54 -4.98 1.13
C GLN A 209 -18.95 -3.57 1.28
N VAL A 210 -18.46 -2.96 0.18
CA VAL A 210 -17.88 -1.60 0.22
C VAL A 210 -18.93 -0.55 0.52
N GLU A 211 -20.17 -0.70 0.08
CA GLU A 211 -21.26 0.21 0.46
C GLU A 211 -21.58 0.12 1.96
N GLY A 212 -21.50 -1.09 2.54
CA GLY A 212 -21.59 -1.27 3.99
C GLY A 212 -20.43 -0.62 4.75
N LEU A 213 -19.23 -0.85 4.26
CA LEU A 213 -18.02 -0.20 4.78
C LEU A 213 -18.12 1.32 4.72
N TRP A 214 -18.60 1.90 3.61
CA TRP A 214 -18.74 3.35 3.46
C TRP A 214 -19.64 3.97 4.54
N ARG A 215 -20.81 3.35 4.80
CA ARG A 215 -21.69 3.80 5.88
C ARG A 215 -21.00 3.77 7.24
N TRP A 216 -20.19 2.74 7.50
CA TRP A 216 -19.39 2.65 8.72
C TRP A 216 -18.32 3.75 8.79
N LEU A 217 -17.57 4.01 7.70
CA LEU A 217 -16.56 5.07 7.64
C LEU A 217 -17.15 6.45 7.90
N VAL A 218 -18.30 6.76 7.30
CA VAL A 218 -19.01 8.02 7.54
C VAL A 218 -19.41 8.16 9.01
N ALA A 219 -19.91 7.09 9.64
CA ALA A 219 -20.26 7.10 11.04
C ALA A 219 -19.02 7.31 11.95
N GLU A 220 -17.88 6.68 11.63
CA GLU A 220 -16.63 6.85 12.36
C GLU A 220 -16.08 8.29 12.20
N ASN A 221 -16.14 8.85 11.00
CA ASN A 221 -15.71 10.22 10.75
C ASN A 221 -16.52 11.24 11.58
N ASN A 222 -17.85 11.08 11.61
CA ASN A 222 -18.73 11.93 12.41
C ASN A 222 -18.42 11.86 13.90
N LYS A 223 -18.08 10.67 14.44
CA LYS A 223 -17.67 10.52 15.85
C LYS A 223 -16.38 11.29 16.16
N LEU A 224 -15.40 11.27 15.23
CA LEU A 224 -14.15 12.00 15.42
C LEU A 224 -14.36 13.52 15.37
N SER A 225 -15.17 14.00 14.42
CA SER A 225 -15.49 15.44 14.33
C SER A 225 -16.19 15.96 15.59
N GLN A 226 -17.09 15.17 16.20
CA GLN A 226 -17.76 15.55 17.45
C GLN A 226 -16.80 15.61 18.66
N ARG A 227 -15.80 14.72 18.73
CA ARG A 227 -14.79 14.73 19.81
C ARG A 227 -13.86 15.95 19.73
N GLY A 228 -13.42 16.32 18.51
CA GLY A 228 -12.57 17.49 18.31
C GLY A 228 -13.28 18.84 18.53
N SER A 229 -14.60 18.85 18.64
CA SER A 229 -15.39 20.06 18.95
C SER A 229 -15.63 20.26 20.45
N LEU A 230 -15.22 19.32 21.30
CA LEU A 230 -15.41 19.33 22.76
C LEU A 230 -14.10 19.61 23.53
N GLU A 231 -12.97 19.66 22.82
CA GLU A 231 -11.65 20.08 23.31
C GLU A 231 -11.32 21.52 22.86
#